data_8c5352aa62421d28624b5ff4992bc3da
#
_entry.id   8c5352aa62421d28624b5ff4992bc3da
#
_cell.length_a   1.000
_cell.length_b   1.000
_cell.length_c   1.000
_cell.angle_alpha   90.00
_cell.angle_beta   90.00
_cell.angle_gamma   90.00
#
_symmetry.space_group_name_H-M   'P 1'
#
loop_
_entity.id
_entity.type
_entity.pdbx_description
1 polymer ?
#
loop_
_entity_poly.entity_id
_entity_poly.type
_entity_poly.pdbx_seq_one_letter_code
_entity_poly.pdbx_strand_id
1 'polypeptide(L)'
;MVLFRGDIKCKSLQRRTSISVILPADNIHFLNDTEEIVPKPYKTLYFLHGLYGSDDIVLANTSIQKFAEDRGIAIVIPCGENSFYVDNPKARAYYGEYVGRELLDITRSIFPLSERREDTFIAGFSMGGYGAIRNGLKYHENFSKIGMISSALITDDIVDYTDDGNVLRSRDFYESVFGNLDEIKDSDKDPKFLIDNCDNVPDIYMACGEDDFLFEKNVDFYEFLKERNVDATFVEAEGEHTWDFCDKYIKEFIKTLI
;
A
#
# COMPACT_ATOMS: atom_id res chain seq x y z
N MET A 1 19.88 5.65 -9.05
CA MET A 1 19.11 4.87 -8.03
C MET A 1 19.68 3.47 -7.91
N VAL A 2 19.85 2.99 -6.70
CA VAL A 2 20.25 1.61 -6.43
C VAL A 2 19.01 0.75 -6.19
N LEU A 3 18.89 -0.38 -6.88
CA LEU A 3 17.83 -1.37 -6.68
C LEU A 3 18.41 -2.62 -6.03
N PHE A 4 17.89 -2.95 -4.84
CA PHE A 4 18.15 -4.22 -4.17
C PHE A 4 16.93 -5.13 -4.30
N ARG A 5 17.17 -6.39 -4.64
CA ARG A 5 16.16 -7.45 -4.60
C ARG A 5 16.67 -8.59 -3.76
N GLY A 6 15.83 -9.13 -2.89
CA GLY A 6 16.25 -10.22 -2.04
C GLY A 6 15.15 -10.80 -1.21
N ASP A 7 15.48 -11.89 -0.53
CA ASP A 7 14.57 -12.60 0.37
C ASP A 7 14.92 -12.29 1.81
N ILE A 8 13.93 -11.89 2.57
CA ILE A 8 14.01 -11.74 4.02
C ILE A 8 13.34 -12.91 4.73
N LYS A 9 13.83 -13.27 5.91
CA LYS A 9 13.15 -14.21 6.78
C LYS A 9 12.16 -13.43 7.65
N CYS A 10 10.89 -13.70 7.42
CA CYS A 10 9.79 -13.02 8.10
C CYS A 10 9.20 -13.91 9.21
N LYS A 11 9.16 -13.36 10.42
CA LYS A 11 8.60 -14.05 11.60
C LYS A 11 7.07 -14.07 11.54
N SER A 12 6.45 -12.96 11.16
CA SER A 12 4.99 -12.83 11.02
C SER A 12 4.42 -13.80 9.99
N LEU A 13 5.17 -14.08 8.91
CA LEU A 13 4.78 -15.04 7.87
C LEU A 13 5.32 -16.45 8.08
N GLN A 14 6.22 -16.66 9.06
CA GLN A 14 6.90 -17.92 9.35
C GLN A 14 7.62 -18.53 8.13
N ARG A 15 8.09 -17.71 7.20
CA ARG A 15 8.77 -18.10 5.96
C ARG A 15 9.70 -17.01 5.44
N ARG A 16 10.37 -17.30 4.34
CA ARG A 16 11.04 -16.26 3.54
C ARG A 16 10.03 -15.63 2.59
N THR A 17 10.22 -14.33 2.32
CA THR A 17 9.44 -13.57 1.34
C THR A 17 10.34 -12.59 0.63
N SER A 18 10.04 -12.28 -0.64
CA SER A 18 10.82 -11.33 -1.42
C SER A 18 10.45 -9.88 -1.09
N ILE A 19 11.44 -9.02 -1.24
CA ILE A 19 11.30 -7.58 -1.22
C ILE A 19 12.16 -6.94 -2.31
N SER A 20 11.68 -5.83 -2.86
CA SER A 20 12.47 -4.91 -3.67
C SER A 20 12.63 -3.58 -2.95
N VAL A 21 13.86 -3.05 -2.91
CA VAL A 21 14.17 -1.78 -2.23
C VAL A 21 14.92 -0.86 -3.20
N ILE A 22 14.37 0.32 -3.42
CA ILE A 22 14.95 1.38 -4.25
C ILE A 22 15.52 2.44 -3.31
N LEU A 23 16.79 2.79 -3.49
CA LEU A 23 17.48 3.81 -2.68
C LEU A 23 18.05 4.94 -3.54
N PRO A 24 17.89 6.22 -3.14
CA PRO A 24 18.50 7.37 -3.83
C PRO A 24 19.96 7.54 -3.39
N ALA A 25 20.77 6.47 -3.54
CA ALA A 25 22.12 6.44 -2.96
C ALA A 25 23.22 6.75 -3.99
N ASP A 26 22.91 6.80 -5.27
CA ASP A 26 23.86 6.97 -6.38
C ASP A 26 23.38 8.02 -7.40
N ASN A 27 22.82 9.13 -6.94
CA ASN A 27 22.36 10.22 -7.81
C ASN A 27 23.57 10.97 -8.38
N ILE A 28 24.09 10.46 -9.52
CA ILE A 28 25.20 11.06 -10.27
C ILE A 28 24.65 11.75 -11.51
N HIS A 29 24.79 13.08 -11.58
CA HIS A 29 24.46 13.84 -12.78
C HIS A 29 25.68 13.86 -13.74
N PHE A 30 25.75 12.89 -14.64
CA PHE A 30 26.85 12.71 -15.60
C PHE A 30 27.11 13.93 -16.52
N LEU A 31 26.11 14.80 -16.71
CA LEU A 31 26.25 15.97 -17.60
C LEU A 31 26.93 17.16 -16.94
N ASN A 32 26.97 17.23 -15.62
CA ASN A 32 27.45 18.41 -14.89
C ASN A 32 28.53 18.06 -13.87
N ASP A 33 29.00 16.82 -13.80
CA ASP A 33 29.90 16.29 -12.76
C ASP A 33 29.48 16.69 -11.34
N THR A 34 28.16 16.83 -11.12
CA THR A 34 27.61 17.17 -9.82
C THR A 34 26.95 15.93 -9.19
N GLU A 35 27.30 15.66 -7.94
CA GLU A 35 26.58 14.68 -7.11
C GLU A 35 25.48 15.41 -6.35
N GLU A 36 24.23 15.01 -6.55
CA GLU A 36 23.16 15.41 -5.69
C GLU A 36 23.06 14.41 -4.53
N ILE A 37 23.58 14.82 -3.38
CA ILE A 37 23.56 13.99 -2.17
C ILE A 37 22.19 14.13 -1.52
N VAL A 38 21.39 13.07 -1.60
CA VAL A 38 20.15 12.98 -0.82
C VAL A 38 20.49 12.75 0.65
N PRO A 39 20.02 13.61 1.57
CA PRO A 39 20.34 13.47 2.99
C PRO A 39 19.82 12.14 3.58
N LYS A 40 20.61 11.52 4.44
CA LYS A 40 20.21 10.34 5.24
C LYS A 40 19.80 10.79 6.64
N PRO A 41 18.89 10.06 7.29
CA PRO A 41 18.17 8.88 6.78
C PRO A 41 17.11 9.24 5.74
N TYR A 42 16.81 8.32 4.81
CA TYR A 42 15.89 8.58 3.71
C TYR A 42 14.43 8.51 4.16
N LYS A 43 13.60 9.44 3.67
CA LYS A 43 12.14 9.28 3.68
C LYS A 43 11.77 8.05 2.87
N THR A 44 10.76 7.31 3.32
CA THR A 44 10.47 5.97 2.76
C THR A 44 9.00 5.78 2.47
N LEU A 45 8.71 5.36 1.25
CA LEU A 45 7.40 4.87 0.81
C LEU A 45 7.40 3.33 0.79
N TYR A 46 6.49 2.72 1.55
CA TYR A 46 6.15 1.30 1.45
C TYR A 46 5.00 1.15 0.45
N PHE A 47 5.27 0.51 -0.70
CA PHE A 47 4.30 0.39 -1.79
C PHE A 47 3.80 -1.04 -1.95
N LEU A 48 2.49 -1.23 -1.87
CA LEU A 48 1.79 -2.52 -1.86
C LEU A 48 1.19 -2.84 -3.23
N HIS A 49 1.50 -4.02 -3.77
CA HIS A 49 0.98 -4.47 -5.07
C HIS A 49 -0.47 -4.95 -5.01
N GLY A 50 -1.12 -5.07 -6.18
CA GLY A 50 -2.47 -5.62 -6.33
C GLY A 50 -2.52 -7.16 -6.32
N LEU A 51 -3.74 -7.72 -6.48
CA LEU A 51 -3.93 -9.18 -6.64
C LEU A 51 -3.10 -9.72 -7.81
N TYR A 52 -2.65 -10.96 -7.67
CA TYR A 52 -1.77 -11.67 -8.64
C TYR A 52 -0.42 -10.99 -8.86
N GLY A 53 -0.10 -9.98 -8.07
CA GLY A 53 1.15 -9.26 -8.13
C GLY A 53 2.22 -9.82 -7.18
N SER A 54 3.37 -9.19 -7.27
CA SER A 54 4.55 -9.38 -6.42
C SER A 54 5.38 -8.10 -6.43
N ASP A 55 6.48 -8.06 -5.70
CA ASP A 55 7.35 -6.89 -5.66
C ASP A 55 7.96 -6.54 -7.03
N ASP A 56 8.19 -7.52 -7.90
CA ASP A 56 8.75 -7.33 -9.23
C ASP A 56 7.73 -6.82 -10.26
N ILE A 57 6.44 -7.15 -10.12
CA ILE A 57 5.40 -6.69 -11.06
C ILE A 57 5.21 -5.17 -11.00
N VAL A 58 5.35 -4.58 -9.82
CA VAL A 58 5.32 -3.11 -9.66
C VAL A 58 6.46 -2.47 -10.44
N LEU A 59 7.68 -3.00 -10.31
CA LEU A 59 8.85 -2.49 -11.04
C LEU A 59 8.74 -2.68 -12.55
N ALA A 60 8.10 -3.76 -13.00
CA ALA A 60 7.94 -4.06 -14.41
C ALA A 60 6.90 -3.18 -15.12
N ASN A 61 5.88 -2.71 -14.37
CA ASN A 61 4.74 -2.01 -14.95
C ASN A 61 4.66 -0.52 -14.56
N THR A 62 5.62 -0.01 -13.79
CA THR A 62 5.61 1.39 -13.37
C THR A 62 6.98 2.04 -13.50
N SER A 63 6.98 3.36 -13.57
CA SER A 63 8.17 4.20 -13.50
C SER A 63 8.54 4.61 -12.08
N ILE A 64 8.10 3.83 -11.07
CA ILE A 64 8.24 4.16 -9.64
C ILE A 64 9.70 4.42 -9.25
N GLN A 65 10.65 3.69 -9.85
CA GLN A 65 12.08 3.91 -9.63
C GLN A 65 12.51 5.32 -10.05
N LYS A 66 12.04 5.78 -11.22
CA LYS A 66 12.34 7.14 -11.70
C LYS A 66 11.69 8.20 -10.79
N PHE A 67 10.45 7.98 -10.36
CA PHE A 67 9.77 8.93 -9.47
C PHE A 67 10.46 9.04 -8.11
N ALA A 68 10.97 7.90 -7.60
CA ALA A 68 11.76 7.87 -6.37
C ALA A 68 13.07 8.67 -6.52
N GLU A 69 13.75 8.53 -7.68
CA GLU A 69 14.96 9.27 -8.01
C GLU A 69 14.70 10.78 -8.08
N ASP A 70 13.66 11.18 -8.84
CA ASP A 70 13.29 12.59 -9.02
C ASP A 70 12.96 13.29 -7.68
N ARG A 71 12.61 12.53 -6.65
CA ARG A 71 12.21 13.04 -5.33
C ARG A 71 13.17 12.68 -4.19
N GLY A 72 14.20 11.92 -4.45
CA GLY A 72 15.19 11.55 -3.44
C GLY A 72 14.61 10.75 -2.27
N ILE A 73 13.60 9.90 -2.51
CA ILE A 73 12.98 9.03 -1.50
C ILE A 73 13.38 7.57 -1.69
N ALA A 74 13.39 6.80 -0.61
CA ALA A 74 13.48 5.35 -0.69
C ALA A 74 12.10 4.74 -0.92
N ILE A 75 12.05 3.61 -1.64
CA ILE A 75 10.82 2.84 -1.80
C ILE A 75 11.08 1.39 -1.42
N VAL A 76 10.18 0.83 -0.62
CA VAL A 76 10.19 -0.58 -0.25
C VAL A 76 8.93 -1.24 -0.80
N ILE A 77 9.09 -2.29 -1.59
CA ILE A 77 7.99 -3.03 -2.21
C ILE A 77 8.05 -4.47 -1.69
N PRO A 78 7.16 -4.86 -0.75
CA PRO A 78 7.07 -6.24 -0.28
C PRO A 78 6.27 -7.12 -1.22
N CYS A 79 6.56 -8.41 -1.25
CA CYS A 79 5.63 -9.41 -1.76
C CYS A 79 4.55 -9.68 -0.71
N GLY A 80 3.29 -9.41 -1.05
CA GLY A 80 2.12 -9.56 -0.18
C GLY A 80 1.22 -10.73 -0.58
N GLU A 81 1.56 -11.48 -1.64
CA GLU A 81 0.72 -12.52 -2.24
C GLU A 81 -0.73 -12.02 -2.48
N ASN A 82 -1.72 -12.89 -2.38
CA ASN A 82 -3.14 -12.53 -2.51
C ASN A 82 -3.81 -12.36 -1.13
N SER A 83 -3.09 -11.76 -0.18
CA SER A 83 -3.46 -11.73 1.25
C SER A 83 -4.35 -10.56 1.66
N PHE A 84 -4.63 -9.60 0.78
CA PHE A 84 -5.21 -8.30 1.13
C PHE A 84 -4.47 -7.60 2.28
N TYR A 85 -3.26 -8.03 2.57
CA TYR A 85 -2.43 -7.50 3.67
C TYR A 85 -3.13 -7.54 5.05
N VAL A 86 -4.00 -8.54 5.25
CA VAL A 86 -4.67 -8.80 6.53
C VAL A 86 -4.01 -9.95 7.28
N ASP A 87 -4.27 -10.00 8.58
CA ASP A 87 -3.79 -11.08 9.43
C ASP A 87 -4.77 -12.25 9.41
N ASN A 88 -4.27 -13.45 9.09
CA ASN A 88 -5.03 -14.69 9.16
C ASN A 88 -4.38 -15.67 10.15
N PRO A 89 -4.85 -15.71 11.42
CA PRO A 89 -4.32 -16.59 12.44
C PRO A 89 -4.45 -18.08 12.10
N LYS A 90 -5.50 -18.48 11.37
CA LYS A 90 -5.71 -19.88 10.97
C LYS A 90 -4.64 -20.35 9.99
N ALA A 91 -4.24 -19.48 9.07
CA ALA A 91 -3.16 -19.72 8.13
C ALA A 91 -1.75 -19.45 8.71
N ARG A 92 -1.67 -18.88 9.92
CA ARG A 92 -0.42 -18.38 10.53
C ARG A 92 0.31 -17.38 9.62
N ALA A 93 -0.46 -16.59 8.89
CA ALA A 93 0.03 -15.60 7.93
C ALA A 93 -0.45 -14.22 8.37
N TYR A 94 0.43 -13.47 9.02
CA TYR A 94 0.12 -12.16 9.60
C TYR A 94 0.68 -11.06 8.69
N TYR A 95 0.03 -10.88 7.53
CA TYR A 95 0.49 -9.89 6.53
C TYR A 95 0.31 -8.45 6.99
N GLY A 96 -0.67 -8.17 7.85
CA GLY A 96 -0.84 -6.86 8.46
C GLY A 96 0.31 -6.53 9.40
N GLU A 97 0.66 -7.45 10.32
CA GLU A 97 1.82 -7.29 11.20
C GLU A 97 3.12 -7.19 10.41
N TYR A 98 3.23 -7.97 9.31
CA TYR A 98 4.38 -7.91 8.43
C TYR A 98 4.57 -6.51 7.84
N VAL A 99 3.59 -5.96 7.13
CA VAL A 99 3.75 -4.67 6.45
C VAL A 99 3.63 -3.47 7.37
N GLY A 100 2.91 -3.61 8.50
CA GLY A 100 2.70 -2.53 9.46
C GLY A 100 3.85 -2.34 10.45
N ARG A 101 4.65 -3.37 10.72
CA ARG A 101 5.74 -3.35 11.71
C ARG A 101 7.01 -4.08 11.27
N GLU A 102 6.94 -5.40 11.11
CA GLU A 102 8.15 -6.22 10.94
C GLU A 102 8.99 -5.81 9.73
N LEU A 103 8.34 -5.46 8.61
CA LEU A 103 9.00 -4.99 7.40
C LEU A 103 9.75 -3.67 7.64
N LEU A 104 9.15 -2.75 8.42
CA LEU A 104 9.78 -1.49 8.78
C LEU A 104 11.04 -1.74 9.61
N ASP A 105 10.94 -2.58 10.64
CA ASP A 105 12.06 -2.93 11.52
C ASP A 105 13.21 -3.57 10.74
N ILE A 106 12.90 -4.55 9.88
CA ILE A 106 13.89 -5.25 9.06
C ILE A 106 14.57 -4.27 8.09
N THR A 107 13.81 -3.49 7.34
CA THR A 107 14.37 -2.61 6.31
C THR A 107 15.17 -1.45 6.92
N ARG A 108 14.74 -0.89 8.04
CA ARG A 108 15.47 0.13 8.81
C ARG A 108 16.78 -0.42 9.40
N SER A 109 16.81 -1.70 9.79
CA SER A 109 18.04 -2.33 10.28
C SER A 109 19.09 -2.56 9.20
N ILE A 110 18.68 -2.66 7.94
CA ILE A 110 19.54 -2.98 6.78
C ILE A 110 19.92 -1.72 6.01
N PHE A 111 18.98 -0.81 5.82
CA PHE A 111 19.13 0.38 5.00
C PHE A 111 19.00 1.67 5.82
N PRO A 112 19.60 2.77 5.39
CA PRO A 112 19.55 4.04 6.12
C PRO A 112 18.21 4.76 5.92
N LEU A 113 17.12 4.14 6.38
CA LEU A 113 15.76 4.66 6.29
C LEU A 113 15.40 5.43 7.57
N SER A 114 14.58 6.47 7.45
CA SER A 114 14.11 7.23 8.59
C SER A 114 13.18 6.39 9.50
N GLU A 115 13.35 6.56 10.81
CA GLU A 115 12.45 5.96 11.81
C GLU A 115 11.29 6.88 12.18
N ARG A 116 11.32 8.13 11.69
CA ARG A 116 10.31 9.13 12.01
C ARG A 116 9.00 8.86 11.27
N ARG A 117 7.88 9.00 11.97
CA ARG A 117 6.54 8.85 11.39
C ARG A 117 6.33 9.77 10.18
N GLU A 118 6.72 11.04 10.31
CA GLU A 118 6.57 12.06 9.27
C GLU A 118 7.36 11.80 7.99
N ASP A 119 8.32 10.88 8.03
CA ASP A 119 9.14 10.48 6.90
C ASP A 119 8.73 9.09 6.35
N THR A 120 7.68 8.49 6.89
CA THR A 120 7.26 7.12 6.56
C THR A 120 5.84 7.13 5.98
N PHE A 121 5.70 6.57 4.79
CA PHE A 121 4.49 6.59 4.00
C PHE A 121 4.12 5.18 3.55
N ILE A 122 2.82 4.94 3.35
CA ILE A 122 2.32 3.68 2.79
C ILE A 122 1.37 3.98 1.64
N ALA A 123 1.51 3.26 0.52
CA ALA A 123 0.57 3.36 -0.58
C ALA A 123 0.41 2.02 -1.30
N GLY A 124 -0.59 1.92 -2.16
CA GLY A 124 -0.77 0.72 -2.95
C GLY A 124 -1.84 0.85 -4.03
N PHE A 125 -1.87 -0.17 -4.89
CA PHE A 125 -2.79 -0.29 -6.01
C PHE A 125 -3.75 -1.45 -5.80
N SER A 126 -5.05 -1.23 -6.06
CA SER A 126 -6.07 -2.28 -6.01
C SER A 126 -6.15 -2.95 -4.62
N MET A 127 -5.87 -4.25 -4.50
CA MET A 127 -5.68 -4.94 -3.22
C MET A 127 -4.66 -4.22 -2.33
N GLY A 128 -3.58 -3.69 -2.92
CA GLY A 128 -2.58 -2.92 -2.18
C GLY A 128 -3.10 -1.58 -1.68
N GLY A 129 -4.03 -0.95 -2.39
CA GLY A 129 -4.71 0.26 -1.94
C GLY A 129 -5.57 0.01 -0.69
N TYR A 130 -6.32 -1.10 -0.67
CA TYR A 130 -6.99 -1.57 0.54
C TYR A 130 -5.98 -1.88 1.66
N GLY A 131 -4.90 -2.59 1.34
CA GLY A 131 -3.84 -2.88 2.30
C GLY A 131 -3.20 -1.61 2.88
N ALA A 132 -3.04 -0.56 2.06
CA ALA A 132 -2.47 0.71 2.48
C ALA A 132 -3.38 1.44 3.47
N ILE A 133 -4.67 1.57 3.20
CA ILE A 133 -5.60 2.23 4.13
C ILE A 133 -5.76 1.42 5.41
N ARG A 134 -5.97 0.10 5.31
CA ARG A 134 -6.14 -0.77 6.48
C ARG A 134 -4.92 -0.72 7.40
N ASN A 135 -3.72 -0.87 6.85
CA ASN A 135 -2.50 -0.92 7.68
C ASN A 135 -1.99 0.48 8.06
N GLY A 136 -2.19 1.47 7.21
CA GLY A 136 -1.90 2.86 7.54
C GLY A 136 -2.71 3.39 8.73
N LEU A 137 -3.97 2.93 8.86
CA LEU A 137 -4.83 3.25 10.01
C LEU A 137 -4.51 2.40 11.23
N LYS A 138 -4.41 1.07 11.09
CA LYS A 138 -4.14 0.16 12.21
C LYS A 138 -2.79 0.44 12.88
N TYR A 139 -1.80 0.86 12.11
CA TYR A 139 -0.45 1.18 12.56
C TYR A 139 -0.12 2.67 12.33
N HIS A 140 -1.09 3.55 12.61
CA HIS A 140 -1.01 4.98 12.35
C HIS A 140 0.15 5.66 13.07
N GLU A 141 0.70 5.05 14.12
CA GLU A 141 1.90 5.50 14.79
C GLU A 141 3.16 5.43 13.90
N ASN A 142 3.14 4.60 12.86
CA ASN A 142 4.27 4.41 11.96
C ASN A 142 4.17 5.23 10.67
N PHE A 143 2.96 5.60 10.23
CA PHE A 143 2.73 6.22 8.94
C PHE A 143 2.11 7.61 9.07
N SER A 144 2.62 8.57 8.30
CA SER A 144 2.07 9.92 8.26
C SER A 144 1.15 10.17 7.06
N LYS A 145 1.27 9.37 6.01
CA LYS A 145 0.47 9.54 4.79
C LYS A 145 0.15 8.20 4.13
N ILE A 146 -1.08 8.08 3.63
CA ILE A 146 -1.64 6.91 2.96
C ILE A 146 -1.99 7.27 1.52
N GLY A 147 -1.53 6.46 0.55
CA GLY A 147 -1.89 6.58 -0.87
C GLY A 147 -2.74 5.40 -1.33
N MET A 148 -3.92 5.69 -1.83
CA MET A 148 -4.90 4.70 -2.28
C MET A 148 -5.15 4.87 -3.78
N ILE A 149 -4.72 3.91 -4.60
CA ILE A 149 -4.91 3.99 -6.06
C ILE A 149 -5.83 2.84 -6.49
N SER A 150 -7.00 3.17 -7.05
CA SER A 150 -8.01 2.20 -7.50
C SER A 150 -8.26 1.11 -6.43
N SER A 151 -8.54 1.53 -5.20
CA SER A 151 -8.49 0.64 -4.03
C SER A 151 -9.62 -0.36 -3.98
N ALA A 152 -9.30 -1.62 -3.67
CA ALA A 152 -10.26 -2.71 -3.54
C ALA A 152 -11.01 -2.66 -2.18
N LEU A 153 -11.83 -1.64 -1.99
CA LEU A 153 -12.66 -1.42 -0.80
C LEU A 153 -13.91 -2.30 -0.84
N ILE A 154 -13.71 -3.60 -0.73
CA ILE A 154 -14.75 -4.63 -0.98
C ILE A 154 -15.34 -5.25 0.28
N THR A 155 -14.95 -4.78 1.47
CA THR A 155 -15.36 -5.40 2.75
C THR A 155 -16.86 -5.44 2.95
N ASP A 156 -17.60 -4.44 2.48
CA ASP A 156 -19.06 -4.45 2.53
C ASP A 156 -19.69 -5.48 1.59
N ASP A 157 -19.06 -5.75 0.43
CA ASP A 157 -19.61 -6.65 -0.59
C ASP A 157 -19.39 -8.12 -0.27
N ILE A 158 -18.23 -8.45 0.33
CA ILE A 158 -17.83 -9.84 0.56
C ILE A 158 -18.56 -10.50 1.73
N VAL A 159 -19.15 -9.74 2.64
CA VAL A 159 -19.95 -10.27 3.76
C VAL A 159 -21.14 -11.08 3.23
N ASP A 160 -21.89 -10.53 2.29
CA ASP A 160 -23.06 -11.16 1.71
C ASP A 160 -22.77 -11.83 0.35
N TYR A 161 -21.48 -12.06 0.03
CA TYR A 161 -21.08 -12.57 -1.27
C TYR A 161 -21.63 -13.96 -1.54
N THR A 162 -22.32 -14.11 -2.67
CA THR A 162 -22.77 -15.38 -3.21
C THR A 162 -21.97 -15.75 -4.44
N ASP A 163 -21.48 -16.98 -4.51
CA ASP A 163 -20.65 -17.43 -5.62
C ASP A 163 -21.36 -17.29 -6.98
N ASP A 164 -20.73 -16.57 -7.89
CA ASP A 164 -21.16 -16.36 -9.26
C ASP A 164 -20.49 -17.34 -10.25
N GLY A 165 -19.78 -18.34 -9.73
CA GLY A 165 -18.99 -19.30 -10.50
C GLY A 165 -17.57 -18.83 -10.84
N ASN A 166 -17.16 -17.64 -10.39
CA ASN A 166 -15.81 -17.15 -10.55
C ASN A 166 -14.92 -17.69 -9.43
N VAL A 167 -14.08 -18.68 -9.75
CA VAL A 167 -13.17 -19.33 -8.79
C VAL A 167 -12.23 -18.32 -8.10
N LEU A 168 -11.89 -17.23 -8.79
CA LEU A 168 -10.94 -16.21 -8.30
C LEU A 168 -11.60 -15.20 -7.36
N ARG A 169 -12.92 -15.17 -7.28
CA ARG A 169 -13.73 -14.32 -6.41
C ARG A 169 -14.79 -15.12 -5.67
N SER A 170 -14.45 -16.37 -5.30
CA SER A 170 -15.35 -17.24 -4.55
C SER A 170 -15.42 -16.86 -3.07
N ARG A 171 -16.50 -17.24 -2.41
CA ARG A 171 -16.62 -17.11 -0.95
C ARG A 171 -15.48 -17.83 -0.25
N ASP A 172 -15.10 -19.02 -0.71
CA ASP A 172 -13.97 -19.79 -0.18
C ASP A 172 -12.65 -19.01 -0.25
N PHE A 173 -12.42 -18.30 -1.36
CA PHE A 173 -11.25 -17.43 -1.47
C PHE A 173 -11.27 -16.32 -0.41
N TYR A 174 -12.38 -15.59 -0.29
CA TYR A 174 -12.47 -14.52 0.70
C TYR A 174 -12.37 -15.04 2.14
N GLU A 175 -12.99 -16.19 2.46
CA GLU A 175 -12.87 -16.82 3.76
C GLU A 175 -11.44 -17.31 4.04
N SER A 176 -10.70 -17.77 3.03
CA SER A 176 -9.30 -18.13 3.17
C SER A 176 -8.39 -16.95 3.51
N VAL A 177 -8.75 -15.74 3.07
CA VAL A 177 -8.02 -14.49 3.31
C VAL A 177 -8.50 -13.79 4.58
N PHE A 178 -9.78 -13.50 4.66
CA PHE A 178 -10.37 -12.67 5.72
C PHE A 178 -10.83 -13.48 6.94
N GLY A 179 -10.92 -14.81 6.82
CA GLY A 179 -11.50 -15.67 7.85
C GLY A 179 -13.03 -15.65 7.80
N ASN A 180 -13.69 -15.58 8.96
CA ASN A 180 -15.15 -15.49 9.00
C ASN A 180 -15.61 -14.13 8.45
N LEU A 181 -16.32 -14.14 7.33
CA LEU A 181 -16.75 -12.91 6.66
C LEU A 181 -17.78 -12.13 7.48
N ASP A 182 -18.59 -12.79 8.29
CA ASP A 182 -19.58 -12.15 9.17
C ASP A 182 -18.91 -11.31 10.29
N GLU A 183 -17.61 -11.54 10.55
CA GLU A 183 -16.82 -10.83 11.56
C GLU A 183 -15.97 -9.69 10.97
N ILE A 184 -16.12 -9.35 9.69
CA ILE A 184 -15.33 -8.28 9.04
C ILE A 184 -15.76 -6.91 9.57
N LYS A 185 -17.07 -6.65 9.58
CA LYS A 185 -17.63 -5.42 10.14
C LYS A 185 -17.24 -5.30 11.61
N ASP A 186 -16.96 -4.10 12.04
CA ASP A 186 -16.53 -3.80 13.41
C ASP A 186 -15.19 -4.49 13.81
N SER A 187 -14.35 -4.81 12.82
CA SER A 187 -13.03 -5.39 13.04
C SER A 187 -11.91 -4.55 12.37
N ASP A 188 -10.66 -4.93 12.65
CA ASP A 188 -9.48 -4.29 12.04
C ASP A 188 -9.33 -4.56 10.53
N LYS A 189 -10.25 -5.32 9.93
CA LYS A 189 -10.32 -5.58 8.50
C LYS A 189 -11.23 -4.60 7.77
N ASP A 190 -12.06 -3.86 8.51
CA ASP A 190 -12.92 -2.83 7.96
C ASP A 190 -12.26 -1.45 8.08
N PRO A 191 -11.87 -0.81 6.95
CA PRO A 191 -11.30 0.53 6.98
C PRO A 191 -12.23 1.58 7.60
N LYS A 192 -13.55 1.41 7.47
CA LYS A 192 -14.53 2.33 8.08
C LYS A 192 -14.50 2.24 9.61
N PHE A 193 -14.44 1.03 10.14
CA PHE A 193 -14.28 0.81 11.58
C PHE A 193 -12.96 1.39 12.08
N LEU A 194 -11.87 1.22 11.32
CA LEU A 194 -10.56 1.78 11.69
C LEU A 194 -10.57 3.31 11.69
N ILE A 195 -11.23 3.98 10.75
CA ILE A 195 -11.40 5.45 10.74
C ILE A 195 -12.12 5.91 12.00
N ASP A 196 -13.23 5.25 12.37
CA ASP A 196 -14.03 5.62 13.53
C ASP A 196 -13.31 5.41 14.88
N ASN A 197 -12.22 4.62 14.89
CA ASN A 197 -11.42 4.28 16.07
C ASN A 197 -9.96 4.73 16.01
N CYS A 198 -9.56 5.54 15.05
CA CYS A 198 -8.20 6.04 14.92
C CYS A 198 -8.04 7.43 15.51
N ASP A 199 -7.22 7.57 16.55
CA ASP A 199 -7.00 8.85 17.23
C ASP A 199 -6.17 9.87 16.42
N ASN A 200 -5.37 9.39 15.45
CA ASN A 200 -4.46 10.23 14.66
C ASN A 200 -4.39 9.71 13.22
N VAL A 201 -5.45 9.98 12.46
CA VAL A 201 -5.58 9.55 11.06
C VAL A 201 -4.44 10.18 10.23
N PRO A 202 -3.65 9.38 9.49
CA PRO A 202 -2.68 9.90 8.53
C PRO A 202 -3.35 10.68 7.40
N ASP A 203 -2.61 11.56 6.71
CA ASP A 203 -3.12 12.23 5.51
C ASP A 203 -3.50 11.18 4.46
N ILE A 204 -4.68 11.30 3.87
CA ILE A 204 -5.20 10.36 2.89
C ILE A 204 -5.22 10.98 1.49
N TYR A 205 -4.58 10.30 0.54
CA TYR A 205 -4.68 10.58 -0.89
C TYR A 205 -5.31 9.40 -1.60
N MET A 206 -6.34 9.67 -2.39
CA MET A 206 -7.06 8.67 -3.18
C MET A 206 -7.05 9.07 -4.65
N ALA A 207 -6.97 8.08 -5.55
CA ALA A 207 -7.19 8.25 -6.97
C ALA A 207 -7.90 7.03 -7.54
N CYS A 208 -8.92 7.23 -8.37
CA CYS A 208 -9.63 6.15 -9.06
C CYS A 208 -10.10 6.62 -10.44
N GLY A 209 -10.04 5.73 -11.42
CA GLY A 209 -10.54 5.99 -12.75
C GLY A 209 -12.06 5.89 -12.80
N GLU A 210 -12.73 6.78 -13.57
CA GLU A 210 -14.19 6.81 -13.70
C GLU A 210 -14.74 5.54 -14.37
N ASP A 211 -13.95 4.86 -15.22
CA ASP A 211 -14.28 3.59 -15.86
C ASP A 211 -13.75 2.36 -15.10
N ASP A 212 -13.16 2.57 -13.91
CA ASP A 212 -12.66 1.49 -13.05
C ASP A 212 -13.84 0.79 -12.35
N PHE A 213 -13.88 -0.55 -12.38
CA PHE A 213 -14.93 -1.34 -11.71
C PHE A 213 -14.98 -1.15 -10.18
N LEU A 214 -13.97 -0.52 -9.59
CA LEU A 214 -13.92 -0.14 -8.17
C LEU A 214 -14.28 1.34 -7.93
N PHE A 215 -14.64 2.09 -8.97
CA PHE A 215 -14.86 3.53 -8.88
C PHE A 215 -15.89 3.87 -7.80
N GLU A 216 -17.09 3.32 -7.88
CA GLU A 216 -18.18 3.57 -6.93
C GLU A 216 -17.76 3.28 -5.47
N LYS A 217 -16.94 2.22 -5.25
CA LYS A 217 -16.45 1.88 -3.92
C LYS A 217 -15.49 2.94 -3.35
N ASN A 218 -14.68 3.54 -4.22
CA ASN A 218 -13.76 4.61 -3.82
C ASN A 218 -14.54 5.91 -3.57
N VAL A 219 -15.56 6.21 -4.37
CA VAL A 219 -16.48 7.34 -4.13
C VAL A 219 -17.19 7.18 -2.79
N ASP A 220 -17.83 6.03 -2.55
CA ASP A 220 -18.56 5.74 -1.30
C ASP A 220 -17.65 5.90 -0.06
N PHE A 221 -16.41 5.45 -0.16
CA PHE A 221 -15.46 5.58 0.95
C PHE A 221 -15.02 7.04 1.14
N TYR A 222 -14.84 7.80 0.07
CA TYR A 222 -14.52 9.21 0.17
C TYR A 222 -15.66 10.03 0.80
N GLU A 223 -16.92 9.76 0.41
CA GLU A 223 -18.09 10.38 1.06
C GLU A 223 -18.15 10.01 2.56
N PHE A 224 -17.87 8.76 2.91
CA PHE A 224 -17.77 8.34 4.30
C PHE A 224 -16.68 9.13 5.06
N LEU A 225 -15.51 9.40 4.48
CA LEU A 225 -14.46 10.23 5.09
C LEU A 225 -14.94 11.66 5.32
N LYS A 226 -15.64 12.24 4.34
CA LYS A 226 -16.20 13.60 4.43
C LYS A 226 -17.23 13.72 5.56
N GLU A 227 -18.13 12.76 5.70
CA GLU A 227 -19.13 12.71 6.78
C GLU A 227 -18.48 12.74 8.18
N ARG A 228 -17.26 12.22 8.30
CA ARG A 228 -16.48 12.18 9.55
C ARG A 228 -15.50 13.33 9.72
N ASN A 229 -15.51 14.29 8.76
CA ASN A 229 -14.59 15.41 8.71
C ASN A 229 -13.11 14.95 8.71
N VAL A 230 -12.82 13.80 8.09
CA VAL A 230 -11.45 13.34 7.83
C VAL A 230 -10.94 14.06 6.58
N ASP A 231 -9.81 14.74 6.70
CA ASP A 231 -9.19 15.42 5.56
C ASP A 231 -8.58 14.38 4.60
N ALA A 232 -9.07 14.39 3.37
CA ALA A 232 -8.63 13.49 2.32
C ALA A 232 -8.69 14.18 0.96
N THR A 233 -7.72 13.88 0.11
CA THR A 233 -7.76 14.29 -1.30
C THR A 233 -8.24 13.10 -2.13
N PHE A 234 -9.28 13.31 -2.95
CA PHE A 234 -9.70 12.31 -3.94
C PHE A 234 -9.60 12.87 -5.35
N VAL A 235 -8.89 12.16 -6.21
CA VAL A 235 -8.74 12.49 -7.64
C VAL A 235 -9.57 11.49 -8.44
N GLU A 236 -10.69 11.98 -8.95
CA GLU A 236 -11.51 11.30 -9.97
C GLU A 236 -10.98 11.69 -11.34
N ALA A 237 -10.77 10.72 -12.21
CA ALA A 237 -10.23 11.00 -13.53
C ALA A 237 -10.61 9.93 -14.54
N GLU A 238 -10.62 10.29 -15.83
CA GLU A 238 -10.77 9.34 -16.93
C GLU A 238 -9.71 8.23 -16.82
N GLY A 239 -10.14 6.97 -16.91
CA GLY A 239 -9.27 5.79 -16.88
C GLY A 239 -9.93 4.56 -16.29
N GLU A 240 -9.30 3.43 -16.55
CA GLU A 240 -9.71 2.09 -16.15
C GLU A 240 -8.77 1.52 -15.07
N HIS A 241 -9.07 0.30 -14.60
CA HIS A 241 -8.23 -0.45 -13.64
C HIS A 241 -6.95 -0.98 -14.28
N THR A 242 -6.00 -0.10 -14.60
CA THR A 242 -4.79 -0.43 -15.36
C THR A 242 -3.51 0.01 -14.65
N TRP A 243 -2.39 -0.58 -15.05
CA TRP A 243 -1.08 -0.15 -14.58
C TRP A 243 -0.71 1.26 -15.07
N ASP A 244 -1.19 1.69 -16.25
CA ASP A 244 -0.96 3.06 -16.74
C ASP A 244 -1.61 4.09 -15.82
N PHE A 245 -2.84 3.82 -15.35
CA PHE A 245 -3.51 4.64 -14.35
C PHE A 245 -2.73 4.65 -13.03
N CYS A 246 -2.32 3.46 -12.58
CA CYS A 246 -1.53 3.31 -11.37
C CYS A 246 -0.22 4.10 -11.45
N ASP A 247 0.55 3.98 -12.54
CA ASP A 247 1.82 4.68 -12.74
C ASP A 247 1.66 6.19 -12.67
N LYS A 248 0.64 6.72 -13.34
CA LYS A 248 0.31 8.15 -13.32
C LYS A 248 0.06 8.64 -11.89
N TYR A 249 -0.76 7.93 -11.12
CA TYR A 249 -1.19 8.39 -9.80
C TYR A 249 -0.22 8.03 -8.66
N ILE A 250 0.63 7.00 -8.80
CA ILE A 250 1.83 6.83 -7.96
C ILE A 250 2.71 8.09 -8.04
N LYS A 251 2.96 8.58 -9.26
CA LYS A 251 3.76 9.79 -9.46
C LYS A 251 3.16 11.00 -8.76
N GLU A 252 1.85 11.22 -8.92
CA GLU A 252 1.17 12.34 -8.28
C GLU A 252 1.21 12.23 -6.75
N PHE A 253 0.97 11.03 -6.21
CA PHE A 253 1.11 10.78 -4.78
C PHE A 253 2.53 11.06 -4.27
N ILE A 254 3.57 10.56 -4.95
CA ILE A 254 4.98 10.79 -4.56
C ILE A 254 5.32 12.29 -4.53
N LYS A 255 4.72 13.11 -5.40
CA LYS A 255 4.90 14.58 -5.37
C LYS A 255 4.38 15.23 -4.08
N THR A 256 3.42 14.60 -3.41
CA THR A 256 2.85 15.12 -2.16
C THR A 256 3.69 14.77 -0.93
N LEU A 257 4.72 13.94 -1.06
CA LEU A 257 5.51 13.44 0.08
C LEU A 257 6.64 14.38 0.50
N ILE A 258 6.99 15.33 -0.38
CA ILE A 258 8.11 16.26 -0.15
C ILE A 258 7.69 17.65 -0.61
#